data_fce2cd167a561c4fbb4fe83ff5cd0261
#
_entry.id   fce2cd167a561c4fbb4fe83ff5cd0261
#
_cell.length_a   1.000
_cell.length_b   1.000
_cell.length_c   1.000
_cell.angle_alpha   90.00
_cell.angle_beta   90.00
_cell.angle_gamma   90.00
#
_symmetry.space_group_name_H-M   'P 1'
#
loop_
_entity.id
_entity.type
_entity.pdbx_description
1 polymer ?
#
loop_
_entity_poly.entity_id
_entity_poly.type
_entity_poly.pdbx_seq_one_letter_code
_entity_poly.pdbx_strand_id
1 'polypeptide(L)'
;MVVSRAQLLAALAAGALLVVALVLAAVRTEALAAPPAPPTSARAIDAQPGTALRFDRLARTTATWRGGPTTTSTGEVVNVQVSESLPAVTPEYWAEFLVQLTHGAELARVTSYHATRDEVEELCGAQSLGCYSRNTMISLAEPALDGTTPEEVVRHEYGHHIALYRDNAPWRAIDWGPKAWATSAAVCPKVTRGEAHPGNEGPNYARNPGEAWAEVYRLLEERKDGITTGNWPIIAPSFYPTEADLQAAERDVLQPWTKGTIRSFARTFAKRTPKVWWIPLSTPLDGSVRITAAVPRGGRYEVALVSPNRKTVLRRASWVGQRAKRLDTTVCGQRSLFVRVTQAGSLGRVSVTAATP
;
A
#
# COMPACT_ATOMS: atom_id res chain seq x y z
N MET A 1 62.43 4.38 -27.93
CA MET A 1 62.01 4.59 -26.52
C MET A 1 61.32 3.33 -26.04
N VAL A 2 61.90 2.60 -25.14
CA VAL A 2 61.33 1.35 -24.60
C VAL A 2 60.56 1.75 -23.34
N VAL A 3 59.21 1.68 -23.40
CA VAL A 3 58.37 1.92 -22.22
C VAL A 3 58.56 0.74 -21.26
N SER A 4 58.87 1.01 -20.00
CA SER A 4 59.07 -0.06 -19.01
C SER A 4 57.76 -0.74 -18.65
N ARG A 5 57.76 -2.03 -18.31
CA ARG A 5 56.60 -2.80 -17.88
C ARG A 5 55.88 -2.14 -16.68
N ALA A 6 56.61 -1.46 -15.81
CA ALA A 6 56.05 -0.75 -14.66
C ALA A 6 55.19 0.49 -15.10
N GLN A 7 55.61 1.20 -16.14
CA GLN A 7 54.86 2.32 -16.68
C GLN A 7 53.56 1.89 -17.39
N LEU A 8 53.60 0.72 -18.04
CA LEU A 8 52.41 0.14 -18.68
C LEU A 8 51.36 -0.29 -17.65
N LEU A 9 51.78 -0.95 -16.57
CA LEU A 9 50.91 -1.37 -15.46
C LEU A 9 50.31 -0.19 -14.71
N ALA A 10 51.06 0.88 -14.49
CA ALA A 10 50.56 2.09 -13.85
C ALA A 10 49.49 2.81 -14.73
N ALA A 11 49.69 2.85 -16.05
CA ALA A 11 48.72 3.41 -16.98
C ALA A 11 47.42 2.60 -17.04
N LEU A 12 47.51 1.27 -17.01
CA LEU A 12 46.32 0.39 -16.97
C LEU A 12 45.55 0.51 -15.66
N ALA A 13 46.25 0.61 -14.52
CA ALA A 13 45.61 0.80 -13.22
C ALA A 13 44.90 2.18 -13.10
N ALA A 14 45.52 3.24 -13.63
CA ALA A 14 44.91 4.56 -13.68
C ALA A 14 43.68 4.61 -14.60
N GLY A 15 43.71 3.93 -15.75
CA GLY A 15 42.59 3.80 -16.66
C GLY A 15 41.39 3.05 -16.05
N ALA A 16 41.65 1.95 -15.34
CA ALA A 16 40.63 1.16 -14.66
C ALA A 16 39.96 1.94 -13.52
N LEU A 17 40.71 2.72 -12.74
CA LEU A 17 40.19 3.58 -11.69
C LEU A 17 39.31 4.72 -12.26
N LEU A 18 39.69 5.29 -13.41
CA LEU A 18 38.91 6.35 -14.06
C LEU A 18 37.58 5.82 -14.61
N VAL A 19 37.56 4.60 -15.19
CA VAL A 19 36.33 3.95 -15.68
C VAL A 19 35.39 3.62 -14.52
N VAL A 20 35.92 3.08 -13.40
CA VAL A 20 35.11 2.79 -12.21
C VAL A 20 34.54 4.08 -11.61
N ALA A 21 35.31 5.16 -11.54
CA ALA A 21 34.82 6.46 -11.06
C ALA A 21 33.73 7.07 -11.97
N LEU A 22 33.85 6.93 -13.29
CA LEU A 22 32.85 7.39 -14.24
C LEU A 22 31.57 6.56 -14.18
N VAL A 23 31.64 5.23 -14.01
CA VAL A 23 30.48 4.36 -13.84
C VAL A 23 29.76 4.67 -12.52
N LEU A 24 30.50 4.86 -11.42
CA LEU A 24 29.92 5.23 -10.13
C LEU A 24 29.30 6.63 -10.14
N ALA A 25 29.83 7.57 -10.91
CA ALA A 25 29.25 8.89 -11.09
C ALA A 25 27.96 8.83 -11.93
N ALA A 26 27.92 8.03 -13.00
CA ALA A 26 26.73 7.82 -13.82
C ALA A 26 25.61 7.14 -13.01
N VAL A 27 25.90 6.12 -12.24
CA VAL A 27 24.92 5.45 -11.36
C VAL A 27 24.39 6.40 -10.27
N ARG A 28 25.22 7.34 -9.77
CA ARG A 28 24.76 8.34 -8.78
C ARG A 28 23.89 9.45 -9.39
N THR A 29 24.08 9.79 -10.65
CA THR A 29 23.26 10.84 -11.29
C THR A 29 21.88 10.33 -11.70
N GLU A 30 21.71 9.05 -12.04
CA GLU A 30 20.38 8.47 -12.26
C GLU A 30 19.55 8.32 -10.97
N ALA A 31 20.22 8.12 -9.81
CA ALA A 31 19.52 7.99 -8.51
C ALA A 31 19.02 9.31 -7.92
N LEU A 32 19.26 10.46 -8.56
CA LEU A 32 18.93 11.79 -8.02
C LEU A 32 18.02 12.64 -8.93
N ALA A 33 17.48 12.06 -9.99
CA ALA A 33 16.39 12.73 -10.71
C ALA A 33 15.18 12.82 -9.76
N ALA A 34 14.85 14.01 -9.29
CA ALA A 34 13.59 14.23 -8.58
C ALA A 34 12.44 13.70 -9.44
N PRO A 35 11.46 13.02 -8.85
CA PRO A 35 10.28 12.59 -9.59
C PRO A 35 9.69 13.81 -10.30
N PRO A 36 9.18 13.65 -11.54
CA PRO A 36 8.55 14.76 -12.26
C PRO A 36 7.47 15.37 -11.36
N ALA A 37 7.39 16.69 -11.35
CA ALA A 37 6.33 17.38 -10.61
C ALA A 37 4.97 16.88 -11.11
N PRO A 38 4.01 16.61 -10.19
CA PRO A 38 2.69 16.16 -10.58
C PRO A 38 2.05 17.23 -11.51
N PRO A 39 1.29 16.79 -12.52
CA PRO A 39 0.58 17.71 -13.39
C PRO A 39 -0.38 18.58 -12.57
N THR A 40 -0.54 19.83 -12.95
CA THR A 40 -1.24 20.86 -12.17
C THR A 40 -2.76 20.85 -12.33
N SER A 41 -3.33 19.99 -13.18
CA SER A 41 -4.79 19.88 -13.33
C SER A 41 -5.34 18.84 -12.36
N ALA A 42 -6.00 19.30 -11.31
CA ALA A 42 -6.67 18.44 -10.35
C ALA A 42 -8.05 18.01 -10.89
N ARG A 43 -8.31 16.70 -10.92
CA ARG A 43 -9.59 16.10 -11.29
C ARG A 43 -10.00 15.13 -10.19
N ALA A 44 -11.27 15.18 -9.79
CA ALA A 44 -11.86 14.16 -8.94
C ALA A 44 -12.53 13.12 -9.82
N ILE A 45 -12.21 11.84 -9.65
CA ILE A 45 -12.89 10.74 -10.32
C ILE A 45 -14.10 10.34 -9.50
N ASP A 46 -13.90 10.16 -8.21
CA ASP A 46 -14.94 9.75 -7.28
C ASP A 46 -15.97 10.84 -6.94
N ALA A 47 -17.00 10.39 -6.25
CA ALA A 47 -18.05 11.22 -5.73
C ALA A 47 -17.49 12.35 -4.88
N GLN A 48 -18.12 13.53 -5.01
CA GLN A 48 -17.85 14.66 -4.11
C GLN A 48 -18.00 14.25 -2.63
N PRO A 49 -17.30 14.92 -1.72
CA PRO A 49 -17.30 14.60 -0.30
C PRO A 49 -18.72 14.38 0.26
N GLY A 50 -18.97 13.18 0.79
CA GLY A 50 -20.22 12.81 1.42
C GLY A 50 -21.20 11.97 0.58
N THR A 51 -20.84 11.58 -0.63
CA THR A 51 -21.66 10.71 -1.50
C THR A 51 -21.04 9.32 -1.63
N ALA A 52 -21.25 8.44 -0.66
CA ALA A 52 -21.00 7.01 -0.85
C ALA A 52 -22.08 6.41 -1.75
N LEU A 53 -21.71 5.43 -2.59
CA LEU A 53 -22.66 4.64 -3.36
C LEU A 53 -23.78 4.14 -2.43
N ARG A 54 -25.01 4.51 -2.71
CA ARG A 54 -26.17 3.99 -2.02
C ARG A 54 -26.78 2.86 -2.81
N PHE A 55 -26.63 1.63 -2.34
CA PHE A 55 -27.26 0.45 -2.97
C PHE A 55 -28.76 0.58 -3.15
N ASP A 56 -29.42 1.34 -2.28
CA ASP A 56 -30.83 1.66 -2.41
C ASP A 56 -31.13 2.53 -3.63
N ARG A 57 -30.19 3.32 -4.13
CA ARG A 57 -30.34 4.07 -5.39
C ARG A 57 -30.23 3.14 -6.59
N LEU A 58 -29.27 2.23 -6.64
CA LEU A 58 -29.16 1.26 -7.75
C LEU A 58 -30.42 0.41 -7.89
N ALA A 59 -31.09 0.06 -6.79
CA ALA A 59 -32.35 -0.68 -6.82
C ALA A 59 -33.58 0.18 -7.19
N ARG A 60 -33.47 1.51 -7.17
CA ARG A 60 -34.56 2.46 -7.45
C ARG A 60 -34.34 3.31 -8.69
N THR A 61 -33.16 3.21 -9.33
CA THR A 61 -32.88 3.95 -10.56
C THR A 61 -33.84 3.55 -11.67
N THR A 62 -34.12 4.48 -12.56
CA THR A 62 -34.86 4.20 -13.81
C THR A 62 -33.94 3.65 -14.89
N ALA A 63 -32.63 3.62 -14.68
CA ALA A 63 -31.66 3.06 -15.60
C ALA A 63 -31.95 1.57 -15.82
N THR A 64 -31.90 1.16 -17.06
CA THR A 64 -32.02 -0.24 -17.51
C THR A 64 -30.66 -0.73 -17.97
N TRP A 65 -30.35 -2.01 -17.65
CA TRP A 65 -29.03 -2.58 -17.82
C TRP A 65 -29.09 -3.82 -18.72
N ARG A 66 -28.09 -3.98 -19.57
CA ARG A 66 -27.83 -5.19 -20.34
C ARG A 66 -26.45 -5.75 -20.03
N GLY A 67 -26.29 -7.05 -20.11
CA GLY A 67 -25.07 -7.76 -19.76
C GLY A 67 -25.29 -8.80 -18.68
N GLY A 68 -24.28 -9.03 -17.88
CA GLY A 68 -24.23 -10.07 -16.85
C GLY A 68 -22.86 -10.72 -16.76
N PRO A 69 -22.78 -11.98 -16.29
CA PRO A 69 -21.55 -12.75 -16.32
C PRO A 69 -21.04 -12.93 -17.76
N THR A 70 -19.89 -12.33 -18.06
CA THR A 70 -19.26 -12.32 -19.39
C THR A 70 -17.96 -13.11 -19.31
N THR A 71 -17.80 -14.15 -20.17
CA THR A 71 -16.57 -14.92 -20.26
C THR A 71 -15.60 -14.21 -21.18
N THR A 72 -14.38 -13.97 -20.68
CA THR A 72 -13.31 -13.26 -21.40
C THR A 72 -12.47 -14.22 -22.25
N SER A 73 -11.58 -13.67 -23.06
CA SER A 73 -10.63 -14.43 -23.88
C SER A 73 -9.67 -15.29 -23.07
N THR A 74 -9.40 -14.92 -21.79
CA THR A 74 -8.60 -15.71 -20.85
C THR A 74 -9.38 -16.84 -20.17
N GLY A 75 -10.71 -16.88 -20.36
CA GLY A 75 -11.62 -17.84 -19.72
C GLY A 75 -12.10 -17.41 -18.34
N GLU A 76 -11.72 -16.24 -17.85
CA GLU A 76 -12.25 -15.66 -16.62
C GLU A 76 -13.65 -15.10 -16.85
N VAL A 77 -14.46 -15.09 -15.78
CA VAL A 77 -15.83 -14.57 -15.85
C VAL A 77 -15.92 -13.30 -15.03
N VAL A 78 -16.31 -12.22 -15.68
CA VAL A 78 -16.50 -10.89 -15.05
C VAL A 78 -17.96 -10.48 -15.18
N ASN A 79 -18.57 -9.98 -14.12
CA ASN A 79 -19.95 -9.50 -14.18
C ASN A 79 -19.99 -8.04 -14.62
N VAL A 80 -20.40 -7.80 -15.87
CA VAL A 80 -20.44 -6.47 -16.48
C VAL A 80 -21.86 -6.12 -16.88
N GLN A 81 -22.28 -4.92 -16.50
CA GLN A 81 -23.56 -4.32 -16.84
C GLN A 81 -23.33 -3.02 -17.60
N VAL A 82 -24.01 -2.79 -18.68
CA VAL A 82 -23.93 -1.56 -19.48
C VAL A 82 -25.32 -0.95 -19.60
N SER A 83 -25.46 0.34 -19.47
CA SER A 83 -26.72 1.05 -19.65
C SER A 83 -27.29 0.82 -21.05
N GLU A 84 -28.59 0.54 -21.15
CA GLU A 84 -29.29 0.43 -22.43
C GLU A 84 -29.28 1.75 -23.20
N SER A 85 -29.06 2.88 -22.52
CA SER A 85 -28.89 4.20 -23.14
C SER A 85 -27.59 4.33 -23.96
N LEU A 86 -26.67 3.35 -23.86
CA LEU A 86 -25.35 3.32 -24.53
C LEU A 86 -25.27 2.15 -25.54
N PRO A 87 -26.02 2.15 -26.63
CA PRO A 87 -26.13 1.00 -27.52
C PRO A 87 -24.78 0.59 -28.18
N ALA A 88 -23.84 1.50 -28.32
CA ALA A 88 -22.52 1.24 -28.92
C ALA A 88 -21.51 0.64 -27.92
N VAL A 89 -21.74 0.72 -26.62
CA VAL A 89 -20.87 0.17 -25.59
C VAL A 89 -21.25 -1.27 -25.32
N THR A 90 -20.32 -2.21 -25.22
CA THR A 90 -20.62 -3.62 -25.00
C THR A 90 -20.09 -4.15 -23.68
N PRO A 91 -20.79 -5.08 -23.02
CA PRO A 91 -20.29 -5.76 -21.82
C PRO A 91 -18.95 -6.49 -22.08
N GLU A 92 -18.79 -7.07 -23.27
CA GLU A 92 -17.60 -7.82 -23.68
C GLU A 92 -16.35 -6.92 -23.70
N TYR A 93 -16.47 -5.70 -24.24
CA TYR A 93 -15.35 -4.73 -24.22
C TYR A 93 -14.83 -4.49 -22.80
N TRP A 94 -15.73 -4.22 -21.86
CA TRP A 94 -15.35 -3.91 -20.49
C TRP A 94 -14.88 -5.16 -19.71
N ALA A 95 -15.42 -6.33 -20.02
CA ALA A 95 -14.91 -7.57 -19.45
C ALA A 95 -13.47 -7.85 -19.91
N GLU A 96 -13.18 -7.71 -21.21
CA GLU A 96 -11.83 -7.83 -21.75
C GLU A 96 -10.89 -6.75 -21.20
N PHE A 97 -11.36 -5.52 -21.03
CA PHE A 97 -10.57 -4.45 -20.42
C PHE A 97 -10.18 -4.79 -18.97
N LEU A 98 -11.14 -5.24 -18.16
CA LEU A 98 -10.90 -5.56 -16.74
C LEU A 98 -9.94 -6.75 -16.57
N VAL A 99 -10.01 -7.78 -17.43
CA VAL A 99 -9.11 -8.94 -17.34
C VAL A 99 -7.68 -8.62 -17.76
N GLN A 100 -7.46 -7.55 -18.53
CA GLN A 100 -6.11 -7.09 -18.91
C GLN A 100 -5.42 -6.28 -17.81
N LEU A 101 -6.18 -5.72 -16.86
CA LEU A 101 -5.60 -5.03 -15.71
C LEU A 101 -4.87 -6.02 -14.80
N THR A 102 -3.88 -5.53 -14.07
CA THR A 102 -3.23 -6.35 -13.03
C THR A 102 -4.21 -6.64 -11.90
N HIS A 103 -4.56 -7.88 -11.71
CA HIS A 103 -5.57 -8.29 -10.75
C HIS A 103 -5.21 -9.60 -10.04
N GLY A 104 -5.98 -9.96 -9.04
CA GLY A 104 -5.99 -11.27 -8.37
C GLY A 104 -7.36 -11.92 -8.44
N ALA A 105 -7.66 -12.84 -7.54
CA ALA A 105 -8.92 -13.56 -7.50
C ALA A 105 -10.15 -12.67 -7.17
N GLU A 106 -9.96 -11.43 -6.78
CA GLU A 106 -11.04 -10.46 -6.53
C GLU A 106 -11.80 -10.10 -7.80
N LEU A 107 -11.18 -10.19 -8.98
CA LEU A 107 -11.84 -9.89 -10.27
C LEU A 107 -13.17 -10.65 -10.43
N ALA A 108 -13.21 -11.92 -10.06
CA ALA A 108 -14.42 -12.73 -10.14
C ALA A 108 -15.57 -12.28 -9.20
N ARG A 109 -15.32 -11.25 -8.36
CA ARG A 109 -16.28 -10.76 -7.37
C ARG A 109 -16.84 -9.39 -7.68
N VAL A 110 -16.25 -8.68 -8.65
CA VAL A 110 -16.73 -7.36 -9.05
C VAL A 110 -17.99 -7.46 -9.89
N THR A 111 -18.91 -6.53 -9.68
CA THR A 111 -19.96 -6.18 -10.64
C THR A 111 -19.69 -4.76 -11.11
N SER A 112 -19.37 -4.62 -12.38
CA SER A 112 -19.03 -3.35 -13.01
C SER A 112 -20.22 -2.81 -13.80
N TYR A 113 -20.67 -1.61 -13.48
CA TYR A 113 -21.74 -0.88 -14.18
C TYR A 113 -21.13 0.25 -14.99
N HIS A 114 -21.41 0.26 -16.28
CA HIS A 114 -20.94 1.28 -17.22
C HIS A 114 -22.12 2.13 -17.69
N ALA A 115 -22.15 3.38 -17.30
CA ALA A 115 -23.32 4.23 -17.31
C ALA A 115 -23.10 5.54 -18.08
N THR A 116 -24.17 6.20 -18.45
CA THR A 116 -24.14 7.60 -18.93
C THR A 116 -23.78 8.54 -17.77
N ARG A 117 -23.41 9.78 -18.08
CA ARG A 117 -23.15 10.81 -17.08
C ARG A 117 -24.31 11.01 -16.11
N ASP A 118 -25.52 11.16 -16.65
CA ASP A 118 -26.72 11.42 -15.82
C ASP A 118 -26.99 10.27 -14.86
N GLU A 119 -26.82 9.01 -15.31
CA GLU A 119 -26.96 7.83 -14.47
C GLU A 119 -25.87 7.74 -13.41
N VAL A 120 -24.61 8.08 -13.74
CA VAL A 120 -23.51 8.13 -12.75
C VAL A 120 -23.82 9.21 -11.70
N GLU A 121 -24.24 10.39 -12.10
CA GLU A 121 -24.60 11.46 -11.15
C GLU A 121 -25.81 11.11 -10.29
N GLU A 122 -26.79 10.40 -10.82
CA GLU A 122 -27.92 9.87 -10.05
C GLU A 122 -27.46 8.87 -8.98
N LEU A 123 -26.57 7.93 -9.36
CA LEU A 123 -26.16 6.81 -8.52
C LEU A 123 -25.05 7.18 -7.54
N CYS A 124 -24.06 7.92 -7.99
CA CYS A 124 -22.83 8.26 -7.26
C CYS A 124 -22.89 9.66 -6.62
N GLY A 125 -23.61 10.58 -7.22
CA GLY A 125 -23.74 11.98 -6.80
C GLY A 125 -23.32 12.95 -7.89
N ALA A 126 -23.74 14.20 -7.75
CA ALA A 126 -23.47 15.23 -8.74
C ALA A 126 -21.96 15.39 -9.01
N GLN A 127 -21.60 15.53 -10.28
CA GLN A 127 -20.23 15.69 -10.77
C GLN A 127 -19.29 14.47 -10.56
N SER A 128 -19.80 13.34 -10.09
CA SER A 128 -19.02 12.10 -10.03
C SER A 128 -18.82 11.53 -11.43
N LEU A 129 -17.64 10.93 -11.65
CA LEU A 129 -17.34 10.16 -12.86
C LEU A 129 -17.46 8.65 -12.61
N GLY A 130 -17.38 8.24 -11.35
CA GLY A 130 -17.56 6.87 -10.89
C GLY A 130 -17.82 6.81 -9.40
N CYS A 131 -17.97 5.62 -8.87
CA CYS A 131 -17.95 5.33 -7.45
C CYS A 131 -17.87 3.84 -7.18
N TYR A 132 -17.31 3.48 -6.03
CA TYR A 132 -17.17 2.09 -5.60
C TYR A 132 -17.81 1.85 -4.24
N SER A 133 -18.50 0.74 -4.08
CA SER A 133 -18.91 0.25 -2.77
C SER A 133 -19.09 -1.27 -2.78
N ARG A 134 -18.46 -1.92 -1.81
CA ARG A 134 -18.49 -3.39 -1.61
C ARG A 134 -18.08 -4.15 -2.85
N ASN A 135 -18.68 -4.69 -3.69
CA ASN A 135 -18.27 -5.38 -4.92
C ASN A 135 -18.86 -4.72 -6.17
N THR A 136 -19.45 -3.56 -6.01
CA THR A 136 -20.07 -2.82 -7.10
C THR A 136 -19.25 -1.60 -7.42
N MET A 137 -18.82 -1.48 -8.65
CA MET A 137 -18.26 -0.26 -9.21
C MET A 137 -19.21 0.28 -10.27
N ILE A 138 -19.36 1.60 -10.29
CA ILE A 138 -20.10 2.33 -11.30
C ILE A 138 -19.12 3.29 -11.95
N SER A 139 -19.12 3.33 -13.26
CA SER A 139 -18.16 4.11 -14.04
C SER A 139 -18.87 4.77 -15.21
N LEU A 140 -18.48 6.00 -15.51
CA LEU A 140 -18.83 6.67 -16.74
C LEU A 140 -18.31 5.84 -17.92
N ALA A 141 -19.13 5.64 -18.96
CA ALA A 141 -18.78 4.87 -20.15
C ALA A 141 -18.57 5.76 -21.40
N GLU A 142 -18.48 7.04 -21.23
CA GLU A 142 -18.21 8.05 -22.25
C GLU A 142 -17.21 9.08 -21.72
N PRO A 143 -16.40 9.73 -22.56
CA PRO A 143 -15.41 10.71 -22.11
C PRO A 143 -16.06 11.84 -21.31
N ALA A 144 -15.42 12.19 -20.19
CA ALA A 144 -15.83 13.33 -19.38
C ALA A 144 -15.57 14.66 -20.09
N LEU A 145 -16.27 15.72 -19.68
CA LEU A 145 -16.12 17.06 -20.28
C LEU A 145 -14.70 17.62 -20.11
N ASP A 146 -14.00 17.20 -19.08
CA ASP A 146 -12.62 17.59 -18.79
C ASP A 146 -11.57 16.71 -19.52
N GLY A 147 -12.01 15.72 -20.31
CA GLY A 147 -11.21 14.80 -21.07
C GLY A 147 -10.74 13.55 -20.30
N THR A 148 -11.24 13.31 -19.07
CA THR A 148 -11.02 12.03 -18.39
C THR A 148 -11.70 10.92 -19.18
N THR A 149 -10.97 9.85 -19.45
CA THR A 149 -11.49 8.72 -20.21
C THR A 149 -12.24 7.72 -19.32
N PRO A 150 -13.18 6.95 -19.87
CA PRO A 150 -13.84 5.88 -19.13
C PRO A 150 -12.85 4.87 -18.55
N GLU A 151 -11.78 4.56 -19.27
CA GLU A 151 -10.74 3.62 -18.86
C GLU A 151 -9.96 4.14 -17.63
N GLU A 152 -9.70 5.46 -17.54
CA GLU A 152 -9.12 6.08 -16.35
C GLU A 152 -10.02 5.87 -15.14
N VAL A 153 -11.33 6.10 -15.30
CA VAL A 153 -12.32 5.92 -14.23
C VAL A 153 -12.38 4.45 -13.79
N VAL A 154 -12.47 3.53 -14.74
CA VAL A 154 -12.53 2.07 -14.44
C VAL A 154 -11.27 1.60 -13.70
N ARG A 155 -10.07 2.05 -14.09
CA ARG A 155 -8.83 1.72 -13.37
C ARG A 155 -8.86 2.22 -11.93
N HIS A 156 -9.34 3.45 -11.71
CA HIS A 156 -9.46 4.04 -10.38
C HIS A 156 -10.42 3.22 -9.49
N GLU A 157 -11.65 3.02 -9.95
CA GLU A 157 -12.68 2.29 -9.19
C GLU A 157 -12.27 0.83 -8.92
N TYR A 158 -11.57 0.21 -9.89
CA TYR A 158 -11.03 -1.13 -9.68
C TYR A 158 -9.89 -1.15 -8.65
N GLY A 159 -9.14 -0.05 -8.51
CA GLY A 159 -8.17 0.14 -7.42
C GLY A 159 -8.83 0.01 -6.04
N HIS A 160 -10.01 0.61 -5.84
CA HIS A 160 -10.79 0.43 -4.60
C HIS A 160 -11.24 -1.02 -4.42
N HIS A 161 -11.65 -1.68 -5.51
CA HIS A 161 -12.03 -3.10 -5.46
C HIS A 161 -10.87 -3.97 -5.00
N ILE A 162 -9.68 -3.77 -5.52
CA ILE A 162 -8.47 -4.45 -5.06
C ILE A 162 -8.26 -4.22 -3.57
N ALA A 163 -8.28 -2.95 -3.11
CA ALA A 163 -8.04 -2.61 -1.71
C ALA A 163 -9.01 -3.29 -0.76
N LEU A 164 -10.29 -3.49 -1.16
CA LEU A 164 -11.26 -4.22 -0.35
C LEU A 164 -10.82 -5.66 -0.04
N TYR A 165 -10.08 -6.29 -0.97
CA TYR A 165 -9.61 -7.67 -0.86
C TYR A 165 -8.15 -7.78 -0.43
N ARG A 166 -7.59 -6.72 0.16
CA ARG A 166 -6.22 -6.71 0.68
C ARG A 166 -6.20 -6.46 2.19
N ASP A 167 -5.20 -7.03 2.84
CA ASP A 167 -4.98 -6.82 4.27
C ASP A 167 -3.99 -5.70 4.51
N ASN A 168 -4.29 -4.87 5.50
CA ASN A 168 -3.37 -3.88 6.06
C ASN A 168 -3.48 -3.79 7.60
N ALA A 169 -3.70 -4.90 8.29
CA ALA A 169 -3.87 -4.88 9.74
C ALA A 169 -2.78 -4.09 10.47
N PRO A 170 -3.16 -3.23 11.46
CA PRO A 170 -4.47 -3.13 12.12
C PRO A 170 -5.50 -2.24 11.43
N TRP A 171 -5.17 -1.67 10.28
CA TRP A 171 -6.02 -0.76 9.52
C TRP A 171 -6.77 -1.50 8.41
N ARG A 172 -7.82 -0.88 7.88
CA ARG A 172 -8.53 -1.38 6.70
C ARG A 172 -7.81 -0.91 5.45
N ALA A 173 -7.53 -1.82 4.52
CA ALA A 173 -6.81 -1.44 3.29
C ALA A 173 -7.63 -0.50 2.39
N ILE A 174 -8.96 -0.61 2.39
CA ILE A 174 -9.82 0.31 1.63
C ILE A 174 -9.65 1.78 2.06
N ASP A 175 -9.36 2.04 3.33
CA ASP A 175 -9.19 3.39 3.87
C ASP A 175 -7.71 3.83 3.86
N TRP A 176 -6.76 2.89 3.99
CA TRP A 176 -5.34 3.17 4.22
C TRP A 176 -4.43 2.77 3.05
N GLY A 177 -4.99 2.14 2.02
CA GLY A 177 -4.23 1.40 1.01
C GLY A 177 -3.70 0.05 1.52
N PRO A 178 -3.35 -0.88 0.61
CA PRO A 178 -2.75 -2.17 0.94
C PRO A 178 -1.38 -2.05 1.61
N LYS A 179 -0.93 -3.13 2.25
CA LYS A 179 0.18 -3.15 3.22
C LYS A 179 1.51 -2.62 2.70
N ALA A 180 1.98 -3.12 1.56
CA ALA A 180 3.30 -2.76 1.06
C ALA A 180 3.32 -1.32 0.54
N TRP A 181 2.30 -0.93 -0.23
CA TRP A 181 2.15 0.43 -0.72
C TRP A 181 1.97 1.43 0.43
N ALA A 182 1.06 1.18 1.36
CA ALA A 182 0.82 2.07 2.49
C ALA A 182 2.09 2.31 3.33
N THR A 183 2.95 1.29 3.42
CA THR A 183 4.25 1.40 4.07
C THR A 183 5.25 2.23 3.23
N SER A 184 5.34 1.98 1.92
CA SER A 184 6.23 2.69 0.99
C SER A 184 5.85 4.17 0.90
N ALA A 185 4.58 4.47 0.67
CA ALA A 185 4.02 5.82 0.61
C ALA A 185 4.01 6.55 1.97
N ALA A 186 4.53 5.90 3.04
CA ALA A 186 4.60 6.45 4.40
C ALA A 186 3.24 6.93 4.93
N VAL A 187 2.16 6.21 4.66
CA VAL A 187 0.79 6.57 5.07
C VAL A 187 0.70 6.74 6.58
N CYS A 188 1.18 5.76 7.36
CA CYS A 188 1.12 5.83 8.82
C CYS A 188 1.88 7.04 9.40
N PRO A 189 3.11 7.36 9.00
CA PRO A 189 3.76 8.60 9.37
C PRO A 189 2.97 9.87 8.97
N LYS A 190 2.37 9.91 7.77
CA LYS A 190 1.55 11.05 7.32
C LYS A 190 0.31 11.23 8.21
N VAL A 191 -0.40 10.14 8.54
CA VAL A 191 -1.55 10.19 9.46
C VAL A 191 -1.13 10.69 10.84
N THR A 192 0.01 10.22 11.35
CA THR A 192 0.52 10.66 12.66
C THR A 192 0.82 12.16 12.72
N ARG A 193 1.18 12.77 11.58
CA ARG A 193 1.43 14.23 11.46
C ARG A 193 0.18 15.03 11.05
N GLY A 194 -0.97 14.39 10.84
CA GLY A 194 -2.18 15.05 10.36
C GLY A 194 -2.14 15.45 8.87
N GLU A 195 -1.26 14.83 8.09
CA GLU A 195 -1.08 15.08 6.66
C GLU A 195 -1.95 14.16 5.80
N ALA A 196 -2.47 13.06 6.37
CA ALA A 196 -3.35 12.10 5.73
C ALA A 196 -4.54 11.77 6.62
N HIS A 197 -5.70 11.51 6.00
CA HIS A 197 -6.99 11.32 6.66
C HIS A 197 -7.71 10.08 6.06
N PRO A 198 -7.38 8.87 6.53
CA PRO A 198 -7.95 7.64 5.98
C PRO A 198 -9.47 7.57 6.06
N GLY A 199 -10.10 7.15 4.96
CA GLY A 199 -11.55 7.02 4.84
C GLY A 199 -12.32 8.33 4.90
N ASN A 200 -11.65 9.47 4.66
CA ASN A 200 -12.33 10.76 4.65
C ASN A 200 -12.77 11.13 3.23
N GLU A 201 -14.05 10.91 2.94
CA GLU A 201 -14.71 11.28 1.68
C GLU A 201 -15.26 12.73 1.71
N GLY A 202 -14.89 13.48 2.73
CA GLY A 202 -15.34 14.85 2.97
C GLY A 202 -14.24 15.89 2.70
N PRO A 203 -14.11 16.91 3.59
CA PRO A 203 -13.20 18.05 3.39
C PRO A 203 -11.71 17.66 3.21
N ASN A 204 -11.34 16.45 3.59
CA ASN A 204 -9.97 15.93 3.45
C ASN A 204 -9.85 14.86 2.37
N TYR A 205 -10.77 14.78 1.42
CA TYR A 205 -10.73 13.83 0.30
C TYR A 205 -9.36 13.79 -0.38
N ALA A 206 -8.81 14.96 -0.72
CA ALA A 206 -7.49 15.06 -1.33
C ALA A 206 -6.33 14.46 -0.48
N ARG A 207 -6.57 14.16 0.79
CA ARG A 207 -5.61 13.56 1.73
C ARG A 207 -6.04 12.17 2.19
N ASN A 208 -7.06 11.58 1.53
CA ASN A 208 -7.51 10.22 1.81
C ASN A 208 -6.53 9.21 1.17
N PRO A 209 -5.84 8.36 1.95
CA PRO A 209 -4.94 7.36 1.37
C PRO A 209 -5.67 6.27 0.58
N GLY A 210 -6.96 6.03 0.83
CA GLY A 210 -7.77 5.12 0.02
C GLY A 210 -7.87 5.59 -1.42
N GLU A 211 -8.15 6.88 -1.61
CA GLU A 211 -8.19 7.54 -2.91
C GLU A 211 -6.81 7.59 -3.57
N ALA A 212 -5.80 7.93 -2.76
CA ALA A 212 -4.41 7.94 -3.25
C ALA A 212 -3.96 6.56 -3.75
N TRP A 213 -4.40 5.48 -3.11
CA TRP A 213 -4.15 4.12 -3.58
C TRP A 213 -4.82 3.85 -4.94
N ALA A 214 -6.11 4.20 -5.08
CA ALA A 214 -6.85 4.00 -6.33
C ALA A 214 -6.16 4.72 -7.50
N GLU A 215 -5.71 5.96 -7.27
CA GLU A 215 -4.94 6.73 -8.25
C GLU A 215 -3.56 6.13 -8.57
N VAL A 216 -2.87 5.60 -7.57
CA VAL A 216 -1.57 4.94 -7.80
C VAL A 216 -1.76 3.66 -8.62
N TYR A 217 -2.82 2.90 -8.35
CA TYR A 217 -3.17 1.72 -9.16
C TYR A 217 -3.51 2.13 -10.60
N ARG A 218 -4.33 3.18 -10.80
CA ARG A 218 -4.62 3.72 -12.13
C ARG A 218 -3.34 4.07 -12.90
N LEU A 219 -2.43 4.84 -12.28
CA LEU A 219 -1.14 5.19 -12.89
C LEU A 219 -0.25 3.98 -13.18
N LEU A 220 -0.27 2.95 -12.32
CA LEU A 220 0.47 1.70 -12.54
C LEU A 220 0.02 1.04 -13.85
N GLU A 221 -1.29 0.93 -14.05
CA GLU A 221 -1.86 0.30 -15.24
C GLU A 221 -1.66 1.16 -16.49
N GLU A 222 -1.83 2.47 -16.39
CA GLU A 222 -1.55 3.39 -17.50
C GLU A 222 -0.10 3.30 -17.99
N ARG A 223 0.86 3.20 -17.09
CA ARG A 223 2.26 3.02 -17.47
C ARG A 223 2.53 1.71 -18.19
N LYS A 224 1.84 0.63 -17.83
CA LYS A 224 1.92 -0.66 -18.53
C LYS A 224 1.39 -0.55 -19.95
N ASP A 225 0.38 0.27 -20.17
CA ASP A 225 -0.18 0.57 -21.49
C ASP A 225 0.64 1.62 -22.26
N GLY A 226 1.77 2.07 -21.71
CA GLY A 226 2.63 3.08 -22.33
C GLY A 226 2.13 4.53 -22.21
N ILE A 227 1.11 4.78 -21.38
CA ILE A 227 0.57 6.11 -21.11
C ILE A 227 1.45 6.78 -20.05
N THR A 228 2.31 7.69 -20.46
CA THR A 228 3.26 8.37 -19.57
C THR A 228 2.83 9.77 -19.15
N THR A 229 1.76 10.29 -19.72
CA THR A 229 1.25 11.66 -19.51
C THR A 229 -0.03 11.67 -18.67
N GLY A 230 -0.30 10.59 -17.91
CA GLY A 230 -1.47 10.49 -17.06
C GLY A 230 -1.59 11.67 -16.10
N ASN A 231 -2.78 12.24 -15.99
CA ASN A 231 -3.05 13.33 -15.06
C ASN A 231 -3.02 12.79 -13.63
N TRP A 232 -2.49 13.59 -12.70
CA TRP A 232 -2.68 13.34 -11.29
C TRP A 232 -3.93 14.10 -10.82
N PRO A 233 -4.88 13.46 -10.14
CA PRO A 233 -6.15 14.08 -9.77
C PRO A 233 -6.00 15.04 -8.59
N ILE A 234 -7.11 15.39 -7.97
CA ILE A 234 -7.20 16.28 -6.81
C ILE A 234 -6.45 15.77 -5.56
N ILE A 235 -5.91 14.58 -5.60
CA ILE A 235 -5.15 13.99 -4.49
C ILE A 235 -3.87 14.79 -4.22
N ALA A 236 -3.53 14.93 -2.94
CA ALA A 236 -2.39 15.71 -2.50
C ALA A 236 -1.08 15.24 -3.17
N PRO A 237 -0.23 16.16 -3.65
CA PRO A 237 1.03 15.83 -4.32
C PRO A 237 1.98 14.95 -3.50
N SER A 238 1.84 14.94 -2.17
CA SER A 238 2.62 14.07 -1.28
C SER A 238 2.33 12.58 -1.45
N PHE A 239 1.27 12.22 -2.18
CA PHE A 239 0.92 10.85 -2.55
C PHE A 239 1.31 10.49 -3.99
N TYR A 240 1.83 11.44 -4.76
CA TYR A 240 2.33 11.12 -6.12
C TYR A 240 3.38 10.01 -6.03
N PRO A 241 3.21 8.89 -6.75
CA PRO A 241 4.02 7.71 -6.50
C PRO A 241 5.45 7.84 -7.01
N THR A 242 6.37 7.39 -6.21
CA THR A 242 7.73 7.05 -6.66
C THR A 242 7.72 5.68 -7.35
N GLU A 243 8.81 5.34 -8.02
CA GLU A 243 8.98 4.00 -8.60
C GLU A 243 8.87 2.90 -7.53
N ALA A 244 9.40 3.14 -6.33
CA ALA A 244 9.26 2.19 -5.21
C ALA A 244 7.79 2.02 -4.76
N ASP A 245 6.98 3.07 -4.83
CA ASP A 245 5.56 3.00 -4.50
C ASP A 245 4.77 2.20 -5.55
N LEU A 246 5.08 2.37 -6.83
CA LEU A 246 4.49 1.57 -7.91
C LEU A 246 4.85 0.09 -7.81
N GLN A 247 6.11 -0.24 -7.54
CA GLN A 247 6.55 -1.62 -7.30
C GLN A 247 5.89 -2.21 -6.04
N ALA A 248 5.68 -1.41 -5.00
CA ALA A 248 4.96 -1.85 -3.81
C ALA A 248 3.47 -2.08 -4.11
N ALA A 249 2.86 -1.22 -4.93
CA ALA A 249 1.49 -1.37 -5.39
C ALA A 249 1.31 -2.66 -6.21
N GLU A 250 2.14 -2.90 -7.21
CA GLU A 250 2.09 -4.12 -8.01
C GLU A 250 2.26 -5.38 -7.14
N ARG A 251 3.18 -5.33 -6.18
CA ARG A 251 3.36 -6.43 -5.22
C ARG A 251 2.12 -6.69 -4.39
N ASP A 252 1.43 -5.65 -3.91
CA ASP A 252 0.18 -5.80 -3.15
C ASP A 252 -0.95 -6.42 -3.99
N VAL A 253 -0.96 -6.20 -5.30
CA VAL A 253 -1.91 -6.86 -6.19
C VAL A 253 -1.57 -8.33 -6.39
N LEU A 254 -0.33 -8.64 -6.80
CA LEU A 254 0.10 -9.97 -7.24
C LEU A 254 0.52 -10.90 -6.09
N GLN A 255 1.03 -10.33 -4.99
CA GLN A 255 1.57 -11.06 -3.84
C GLN A 255 1.11 -10.40 -2.54
N PRO A 256 -0.20 -10.36 -2.26
CA PRO A 256 -0.75 -9.62 -1.14
C PRO A 256 -0.19 -10.11 0.19
N TRP A 257 0.06 -9.17 1.08
CA TRP A 257 0.40 -9.49 2.45
C TRP A 257 -0.79 -10.16 3.15
N THR A 258 -0.57 -11.31 3.77
CA THR A 258 -1.61 -12.07 4.45
C THR A 258 -1.35 -12.27 5.95
N LYS A 259 -0.08 -12.21 6.36
CA LYS A 259 0.32 -12.43 7.77
C LYS A 259 1.69 -11.86 8.07
N GLY A 260 1.88 -11.49 9.32
CA GLY A 260 3.16 -11.06 9.84
C GLY A 260 4.13 -12.22 10.11
N THR A 261 5.36 -11.86 10.43
CA THR A 261 6.44 -12.78 10.78
C THR A 261 6.47 -13.02 12.28
N ILE A 262 6.58 -14.29 12.69
CA ILE A 262 6.74 -14.68 14.10
C ILE A 262 8.15 -15.20 14.31
N ARG A 263 8.84 -14.64 15.30
CA ARG A 263 10.19 -15.06 15.71
C ARG A 263 10.22 -15.36 17.20
N SER A 264 10.89 -16.45 17.57
CA SER A 264 11.04 -16.88 18.97
C SER A 264 12.50 -16.84 19.39
N PHE A 265 12.73 -16.35 20.59
CA PHE A 265 14.06 -16.20 21.18
C PHE A 265 14.02 -16.78 22.60
N ALA A 266 15.14 -17.33 23.06
CA ALA A 266 15.28 -17.80 24.42
C ALA A 266 16.66 -17.50 24.98
N ARG A 267 16.70 -17.16 26.28
CA ARG A 267 17.95 -16.95 27.02
C ARG A 267 17.78 -17.41 28.47
N THR A 268 18.84 -18.02 29.02
CA THR A 268 18.90 -18.32 30.45
C THR A 268 19.68 -17.23 31.18
N PHE A 269 19.05 -16.61 32.17
CA PHE A 269 19.70 -15.71 33.12
C PHE A 269 20.29 -16.52 34.25
N ALA A 270 21.61 -16.39 34.47
CA ALA A 270 22.37 -17.02 35.53
C ALA A 270 23.12 -15.93 36.33
N LYS A 271 23.73 -16.30 37.47
CA LYS A 271 24.39 -15.33 38.37
C LYS A 271 25.43 -14.43 37.67
N ARG A 272 26.13 -14.97 36.68
CA ARG A 272 27.19 -14.26 35.91
C ARG A 272 26.74 -13.68 34.57
N THR A 273 25.49 -13.85 34.17
CA THR A 273 24.99 -13.28 32.90
C THR A 273 24.58 -11.81 33.10
N PRO A 274 24.76 -10.96 32.04
CA PRO A 274 24.26 -9.60 32.09
C PRO A 274 22.75 -9.57 32.38
N LYS A 275 22.31 -8.70 33.26
CA LYS A 275 20.88 -8.54 33.64
C LYS A 275 20.01 -8.01 32.51
N VAL A 276 20.61 -7.53 31.42
CA VAL A 276 19.89 -6.98 30.26
C VAL A 276 20.18 -7.85 29.04
N TRP A 277 19.11 -8.17 28.32
CA TRP A 277 19.16 -8.87 27.05
C TRP A 277 18.52 -8.00 25.95
N TRP A 278 19.28 -7.73 24.90
CA TRP A 278 18.85 -6.99 23.75
C TRP A 278 18.58 -7.94 22.59
N ILE A 279 17.36 -7.92 22.02
CA ILE A 279 16.95 -8.75 20.89
C ILE A 279 16.68 -7.79 19.72
N PRO A 280 17.42 -7.85 18.62
CA PRO A 280 17.14 -7.05 17.45
C PRO A 280 15.85 -7.54 16.79
N LEU A 281 15.02 -6.57 16.36
CA LEU A 281 13.74 -6.82 15.73
C LEU A 281 13.64 -5.99 14.45
N SER A 282 13.40 -6.66 13.31
CA SER A 282 13.12 -6.01 12.04
C SER A 282 11.62 -5.80 11.89
N THR A 283 11.23 -4.62 11.43
CA THR A 283 9.84 -4.21 11.17
C THR A 283 9.78 -3.60 9.76
N PRO A 284 9.89 -4.42 8.69
CA PRO A 284 9.95 -3.93 7.32
C PRO A 284 8.67 -3.22 6.88
N LEU A 285 7.54 -3.56 7.49
CA LEU A 285 6.22 -2.98 7.21
C LEU A 285 5.67 -2.25 8.43
N ASP A 286 4.82 -1.28 8.21
CA ASP A 286 4.06 -0.59 9.26
C ASP A 286 2.92 -1.49 9.76
N GLY A 287 2.58 -1.38 11.04
CA GLY A 287 1.49 -2.16 11.63
C GLY A 287 1.75 -2.61 13.06
N SER A 288 1.02 -3.66 13.49
CA SER A 288 1.07 -4.14 14.86
C SER A 288 2.31 -4.97 15.16
N VAL A 289 3.02 -4.62 16.22
CA VAL A 289 4.06 -5.45 16.83
C VAL A 289 3.54 -6.02 18.12
N ARG A 290 3.63 -7.33 18.28
CA ARG A 290 3.25 -8.06 19.49
C ARG A 290 4.44 -8.80 20.07
N ILE A 291 4.72 -8.51 21.34
CA ILE A 291 5.75 -9.22 22.10
C ILE A 291 5.07 -10.03 23.20
N THR A 292 5.30 -11.32 23.23
CA THR A 292 4.89 -12.20 24.31
C THR A 292 6.14 -12.73 25.02
N ALA A 293 6.18 -12.67 26.35
CA ALA A 293 7.30 -13.21 27.11
C ALA A 293 6.81 -14.17 28.18
N ALA A 294 7.49 -15.31 28.30
CA ALA A 294 7.34 -16.25 29.41
C ALA A 294 8.61 -16.19 30.28
N VAL A 295 8.41 -15.98 31.59
CA VAL A 295 9.50 -15.79 32.54
C VAL A 295 9.43 -16.87 33.63
N PRO A 296 10.54 -17.17 34.34
CA PRO A 296 10.57 -18.15 35.41
C PRO A 296 9.54 -17.87 36.53
N ARG A 297 9.08 -18.92 37.22
CA ARG A 297 8.20 -18.78 38.39
C ARG A 297 8.88 -17.94 39.47
N GLY A 298 8.17 -16.95 40.01
CA GLY A 298 8.72 -15.99 40.98
C GLY A 298 9.68 -14.96 40.40
N GLY A 299 9.95 -15.03 39.09
CA GLY A 299 10.82 -14.04 38.41
C GLY A 299 10.14 -12.69 38.26
N ARG A 300 10.93 -11.62 38.35
CA ARG A 300 10.53 -10.26 37.97
C ARG A 300 11.37 -9.83 36.78
N TYR A 301 10.71 -9.42 35.72
CA TYR A 301 11.35 -8.97 34.47
C TYR A 301 10.60 -7.76 33.93
N GLU A 302 11.35 -6.84 33.32
CA GLU A 302 10.79 -5.81 32.48
C GLU A 302 11.07 -6.18 31.02
N VAL A 303 10.05 -6.09 30.19
CA VAL A 303 10.18 -6.19 28.74
C VAL A 303 9.78 -4.85 28.13
N ALA A 304 10.65 -4.29 27.28
CA ALA A 304 10.41 -3.02 26.63
C ALA A 304 10.72 -3.14 25.12
N LEU A 305 9.91 -2.49 24.31
CA LEU A 305 10.22 -2.19 22.91
C LEU A 305 10.93 -0.84 22.85
N VAL A 306 12.08 -0.80 22.21
CA VAL A 306 13.03 0.32 22.27
C VAL A 306 13.50 0.69 20.87
N SER A 307 13.71 1.97 20.62
CA SER A 307 14.24 2.52 19.39
C SER A 307 15.61 1.94 19.00
N PRO A 308 16.03 2.06 17.72
CA PRO A 308 17.33 1.53 17.25
C PRO A 308 18.53 2.08 18.01
N ASN A 309 18.50 3.34 18.45
CA ASN A 309 19.55 3.97 19.23
C ASN A 309 19.54 3.55 20.72
N ARG A 310 18.60 2.70 21.13
CA ARG A 310 18.40 2.18 22.50
C ARG A 310 18.08 3.25 23.56
N LYS A 311 17.75 4.47 23.16
CA LYS A 311 17.48 5.59 24.08
C LYS A 311 16.00 5.78 24.37
N THR A 312 15.14 5.60 23.36
CA THR A 312 13.69 5.84 23.48
C THR A 312 12.94 4.54 23.71
N VAL A 313 12.21 4.45 24.81
CA VAL A 313 11.29 3.35 25.11
C VAL A 313 9.95 3.66 24.46
N LEU A 314 9.54 2.86 23.48
CA LEU A 314 8.26 2.99 22.77
C LEU A 314 7.12 2.40 23.61
N ARG A 315 7.36 1.24 24.23
CA ARG A 315 6.41 0.56 25.08
C ARG A 315 7.15 -0.30 26.08
N ARG A 316 6.61 -0.43 27.30
CA ARG A 316 7.17 -1.33 28.32
C ARG A 316 6.08 -1.96 29.17
N ALA A 317 6.36 -3.13 29.71
CA ALA A 317 5.54 -3.78 30.72
C ALA A 317 6.41 -4.63 31.65
N SER A 318 5.96 -4.78 32.90
CA SER A 318 6.61 -5.63 33.89
C SER A 318 5.96 -7.02 33.93
N TRP A 319 6.78 -8.05 33.90
CA TRP A 319 6.39 -9.45 34.02
C TRP A 319 6.72 -9.95 35.40
N VAL A 320 5.72 -10.50 36.07
CA VAL A 320 5.86 -11.16 37.39
C VAL A 320 5.21 -12.51 37.34
N GLY A 321 5.95 -13.58 37.74
CA GLY A 321 5.46 -14.96 37.78
C GLY A 321 5.45 -15.66 36.40
N GLN A 322 4.78 -16.85 36.34
CA GLN A 322 4.83 -17.76 35.20
C GLN A 322 3.91 -17.39 34.02
N ARG A 323 2.93 -16.50 34.21
CA ARG A 323 1.96 -16.21 33.16
C ARG A 323 2.62 -15.40 32.05
N ALA A 324 2.51 -15.93 30.84
CA ALA A 324 2.89 -15.15 29.64
C ALA A 324 2.05 -13.85 29.61
N LYS A 325 2.73 -12.73 29.49
CA LYS A 325 2.10 -11.43 29.28
C LYS A 325 2.41 -10.95 27.87
N ARG A 326 1.56 -10.07 27.41
CA ARG A 326 1.60 -9.51 26.07
C ARG A 326 1.84 -8.01 26.12
N LEU A 327 2.69 -7.53 25.21
CA LEU A 327 2.92 -6.13 24.93
C LEU A 327 2.61 -5.89 23.48
N ASP A 328 1.61 -5.05 23.21
CA ASP A 328 1.22 -4.66 21.86
C ASP A 328 1.55 -3.19 21.63
N THR A 329 1.99 -2.89 20.42
CA THR A 329 2.17 -1.52 19.95
C THR A 329 2.03 -1.48 18.42
N THR A 330 1.86 -0.30 17.87
CA THR A 330 1.91 -0.07 16.43
C THR A 330 3.22 0.58 16.07
N VAL A 331 3.87 0.11 15.02
CA VAL A 331 5.04 0.75 14.42
C VAL A 331 4.64 1.51 13.16
N CYS A 332 5.23 2.67 12.99
CA CYS A 332 4.89 3.67 12.00
C CYS A 332 6.19 4.29 11.51
N GLY A 333 6.72 3.80 10.40
CA GLY A 333 7.99 4.24 9.85
C GLY A 333 9.25 3.65 10.53
N GLN A 334 9.11 2.95 11.66
CA GLN A 334 10.26 2.30 12.31
C GLN A 334 10.59 0.98 11.61
N ARG A 335 11.78 0.86 11.03
CA ARG A 335 12.23 -0.33 10.28
C ARG A 335 13.08 -1.29 11.09
N SER A 336 13.59 -0.87 12.22
CA SER A 336 14.33 -1.68 13.19
C SER A 336 14.06 -1.23 14.61
N LEU A 337 14.02 -2.17 15.54
CA LEU A 337 13.75 -1.95 16.96
C LEU A 337 14.58 -2.92 17.79
N PHE A 338 14.56 -2.75 19.10
CA PHE A 338 15.05 -3.76 20.04
C PHE A 338 13.96 -4.14 21.03
N VAL A 339 13.88 -5.44 21.32
CA VAL A 339 13.23 -5.89 22.55
C VAL A 339 14.29 -5.96 23.64
N ARG A 340 14.14 -5.14 24.68
CA ARG A 340 14.97 -5.17 25.85
C ARG A 340 14.29 -5.99 26.95
N VAL A 341 14.96 -7.03 27.42
CA VAL A 341 14.53 -7.82 28.57
C VAL A 341 15.47 -7.53 29.72
N THR A 342 14.94 -6.97 30.80
CA THR A 342 15.70 -6.63 32.02
C THR A 342 15.29 -7.55 33.17
N GLN A 343 16.23 -8.31 33.71
CA GLN A 343 16.02 -9.18 34.87
C GLN A 343 16.10 -8.39 36.16
N ALA A 344 15.06 -8.54 37.01
CA ALA A 344 14.97 -7.86 38.30
C ALA A 344 14.63 -8.84 39.47
N GLY A 345 14.57 -10.15 39.23
CA GLY A 345 14.21 -11.15 40.22
C GLY A 345 14.92 -12.49 39.98
N SER A 346 14.19 -13.60 40.11
CA SER A 346 14.72 -14.96 40.02
C SER A 346 15.42 -15.21 38.69
N LEU A 347 16.49 -16.00 38.75
CA LEU A 347 17.22 -16.49 37.60
C LEU A 347 16.46 -17.59 36.86
N GLY A 348 16.78 -17.86 35.62
CA GLY A 348 16.21 -18.96 34.85
C GLY A 348 16.00 -18.62 33.39
N ARG A 349 15.31 -19.50 32.67
CA ARG A 349 15.05 -19.37 31.23
C ARG A 349 13.90 -18.40 30.96
N VAL A 350 14.14 -17.44 30.12
CA VAL A 350 13.14 -16.52 29.54
C VAL A 350 12.99 -16.85 28.07
N SER A 351 11.75 -16.95 27.60
CA SER A 351 11.43 -17.01 26.17
C SER A 351 10.64 -15.78 25.76
N VAL A 352 10.95 -15.28 24.58
CA VAL A 352 10.30 -14.10 23.97
C VAL A 352 9.84 -14.50 22.58
N THR A 353 8.58 -14.27 22.27
CA THR A 353 8.04 -14.39 20.91
C THR A 353 7.64 -13.01 20.44
N ALA A 354 8.15 -12.62 19.29
CA ALA A 354 7.84 -11.38 18.62
C ALA A 354 7.08 -11.66 17.32
N ALA A 355 5.89 -11.07 17.18
CA ALA A 355 5.16 -11.02 15.92
C ALA A 355 5.26 -9.60 15.36
N THR A 356 5.66 -9.48 14.09
CA THR A 356 5.83 -8.21 13.36
C THR A 356 5.00 -8.26 12.07
N PRO A 357 4.60 -7.09 11.54
CA PRO A 357 3.89 -7.04 10.25
C PRO A 357 4.67 -7.65 9.11
#